data_ecd5e0d818055f6c56f7f5e48ef7a4b2
#
_entry.id   ecd5e0d818055f6c56f7f5e48ef7a4b2
#
_cell.length_a   1.000
_cell.length_b   1.000
_cell.length_c   1.000
_cell.angle_alpha   90.00
_cell.angle_beta   90.00
_cell.angle_gamma   90.00
#
_symmetry.space_group_name_H-M   'P 1'
#
loop_
_entity.id
_entity.type
_entity.pdbx_description
1 polymer ?
#
loop_
_entity_poly.entity_id
_entity_poly.type
_entity_poly.pdbx_seq_one_letter_code
_entity_poly.pdbx_strand_id
1 'polypeptide(L)'
;MTGANEQAPKILDVPIGLGATGMRQEFDSLGTVPADRYWGAQIQRSLEHFNIGNDRMPKEVYHAYEYAKKAAAVVNTRAGRLPGWTGDLIERVCGEVISGRLDQEFPLYVCGRPDQGRSRT
;
A
#
# COMPACT_ATOMS: atom_id res chain seq x y z
N MET A 1 4.28 30.81 6.05
CA MET A 1 4.00 30.35 6.23
C MET A 1 3.89 29.38 6.57
N THR A 2 4.00 28.84 6.92
CA THR A 2 4.07 27.85 7.17
C THR A 2 3.24 27.38 7.83
N GLY A 3 2.49 27.62 8.19
CA GLY A 3 1.62 27.12 8.91
C GLY A 3 1.46 25.74 9.05
N ALA A 4 1.88 25.07 8.26
CA ALA A 4 1.67 23.67 8.33
C ALA A 4 2.22 23.10 9.61
N ASN A 5 1.44 22.33 10.28
CA ASN A 5 1.91 21.61 11.43
C ASN A 5 2.88 20.53 10.96
N GLU A 6 4.13 20.73 11.21
CA GLU A 6 5.14 19.80 10.77
C GLU A 6 5.42 18.69 11.78
N GLN A 7 4.71 18.66 12.86
CA GLN A 7 4.89 17.58 13.82
C GLN A 7 4.21 16.32 13.33
N ALA A 8 4.85 15.19 13.57
CA ALA A 8 4.26 13.90 13.27
C ALA A 8 3.00 13.70 14.10
N PRO A 9 1.94 13.12 13.52
CA PRO A 9 0.74 12.83 14.27
C PRO A 9 1.02 11.76 15.32
N LYS A 10 0.16 11.73 16.34
CA LYS A 10 0.22 10.65 17.32
C LYS A 10 -0.06 9.33 16.62
N ILE A 11 0.74 8.34 16.94
CA ILE A 11 0.54 7.00 16.42
C ILE A 11 -0.68 6.42 17.11
N LEU A 12 -1.63 5.91 16.33
CA LEU A 12 -2.76 5.18 16.88
C LEU A 12 -2.27 3.84 17.40
N ASP A 13 -2.80 3.45 18.53
CA ASP A 13 -2.38 2.21 19.19
C ASP A 13 -3.10 1.00 18.60
N VAL A 14 -3.13 0.93 17.29
CA VAL A 14 -3.73 -0.20 16.57
C VAL A 14 -2.61 -0.94 15.86
N PRO A 15 -2.37 -2.20 16.20
CA PRO A 15 -1.29 -2.95 15.56
C PRO A 15 -1.64 -3.26 14.11
N ILE A 16 -0.76 -2.89 13.22
CA ILE A 16 -0.90 -3.12 11.77
C ILE A 16 0.45 -3.56 11.21
N GLY A 17 0.43 -4.53 10.32
CA GLY A 17 1.61 -4.94 9.58
C GLY A 17 2.48 -5.96 10.28
N LEU A 18 3.72 -6.05 9.86
CA LEU A 18 4.64 -7.07 10.33
C LEU A 18 4.77 -7.04 11.86
N GLY A 19 4.63 -8.17 12.49
CA GLY A 19 4.69 -8.27 13.94
C GLY A 19 3.34 -8.17 14.64
N ALA A 20 2.31 -7.68 13.98
CA ALA A 20 0.97 -7.70 14.54
C ALA A 20 0.37 -9.11 14.44
N THR A 21 -0.56 -9.44 15.31
CA THR A 21 -1.17 -10.77 15.32
C THR A 21 -2.68 -10.67 15.33
N GLY A 22 -3.33 -11.72 14.81
CA GLY A 22 -4.79 -11.82 14.83
C GLY A 22 -5.45 -11.02 13.72
N MET A 23 -6.63 -10.53 14.01
CA MET A 23 -7.45 -9.77 13.06
C MET A 23 -7.70 -8.38 13.60
N ARG A 24 -7.87 -7.42 12.70
CA ARG A 24 -8.24 -6.06 13.07
C ARG A 24 -9.52 -5.64 12.36
N GLN A 25 -10.24 -4.71 12.97
CA GLN A 25 -11.43 -4.12 12.36
C GLN A 25 -11.02 -3.03 11.38
N GLU A 26 -11.74 -2.97 10.28
CA GLU A 26 -11.61 -1.91 9.28
C GLU A 26 -12.96 -1.19 9.14
N PHE A 27 -12.96 -0.04 8.47
CA PHE A 27 -14.16 0.76 8.35
C PHE A 27 -15.19 0.25 7.35
N ASP A 28 -15.00 -0.90 6.72
CA ASP A 28 -16.09 -1.49 5.99
C ASP A 28 -16.85 -2.42 6.93
N SER A 29 -18.13 -2.57 6.72
CA SER A 29 -18.97 -3.41 7.55
C SER A 29 -18.92 -4.88 7.16
N LEU A 30 -18.02 -5.26 6.28
CA LEU A 30 -18.01 -6.59 5.68
C LEU A 30 -17.13 -7.59 6.41
N GLY A 31 -16.36 -7.15 7.38
CA GLY A 31 -15.57 -8.06 8.18
C GLY A 31 -14.22 -7.51 8.62
N THR A 32 -13.38 -8.42 9.06
CA THR A 32 -12.07 -8.09 9.59
C THR A 32 -10.97 -8.33 8.57
N VAL A 33 -9.79 -7.80 8.85
CA VAL A 33 -8.59 -7.92 8.03
C VAL A 33 -7.47 -8.47 8.91
N PRO A 34 -6.57 -9.32 8.38
CA PRO A 34 -5.44 -9.78 9.18
C PRO A 34 -4.60 -8.61 9.69
N ALA A 35 -4.26 -8.63 10.97
CA ALA A 35 -3.54 -7.53 11.59
C ALA A 35 -2.09 -7.44 11.10
N ASP A 36 -1.51 -8.55 10.68
CA ASP A 36 -0.13 -8.63 10.20
C ASP A 36 0.05 -8.16 8.75
N ARG A 37 -1.01 -7.63 8.13
CA ARG A 37 -0.98 -7.17 6.75
C ARG A 37 -1.20 -5.67 6.66
N TYR A 38 -0.55 -5.04 5.67
CA TYR A 38 -0.70 -3.61 5.46
C TYR A 38 -1.91 -3.25 4.62
N TRP A 39 -2.45 -4.19 3.83
CA TRP A 39 -3.63 -3.89 3.04
C TRP A 39 -4.88 -3.73 3.91
N GLY A 40 -5.83 -2.95 3.41
CA GLY A 40 -7.10 -2.71 4.09
C GLY A 40 -8.23 -3.58 3.56
N ALA A 41 -9.44 -3.17 3.94
CA ALA A 41 -10.66 -3.93 3.66
C ALA A 41 -10.91 -4.16 2.17
N GLN A 42 -10.67 -3.17 1.33
CA GLN A 42 -10.93 -3.29 -0.11
C GLN A 42 -10.11 -4.41 -0.75
N ILE A 43 -8.83 -4.47 -0.45
CA ILE A 43 -7.96 -5.52 -0.99
C ILE A 43 -8.34 -6.87 -0.40
N GLN A 44 -8.67 -6.92 0.88
CA GLN A 44 -9.11 -8.15 1.51
C GLN A 44 -10.34 -8.73 0.82
N ARG A 45 -11.35 -7.90 0.54
CA ARG A 45 -12.55 -8.35 -0.17
C ARG A 45 -12.25 -8.78 -1.60
N SER A 46 -11.34 -8.09 -2.26
CA SER A 46 -10.90 -8.49 -3.59
C SER A 46 -10.24 -9.87 -3.60
N LEU A 47 -9.42 -10.16 -2.62
CA LEU A 47 -8.80 -11.48 -2.49
C LEU A 47 -9.83 -12.59 -2.25
N GLU A 48 -10.88 -12.29 -1.47
CA GLU A 48 -11.94 -13.26 -1.18
C GLU A 48 -12.83 -13.54 -2.37
N HIS A 49 -13.14 -12.51 -3.16
CA HIS A 49 -14.10 -12.60 -4.24
C HIS A 49 -13.48 -12.88 -5.61
N PHE A 50 -12.23 -12.51 -5.80
CA PHE A 50 -11.57 -12.62 -7.10
C PHE A 50 -10.28 -13.45 -7.02
N ASN A 51 -10.35 -14.55 -6.32
CA ASN A 51 -9.23 -15.48 -6.23
C ASN A 51 -9.20 -16.35 -7.49
N ILE A 52 -8.85 -15.76 -8.61
CA ILE A 52 -8.90 -16.39 -9.92
C ILE A 52 -7.53 -16.36 -10.55
N GLY A 53 -7.03 -17.52 -10.94
CA GLY A 53 -5.73 -17.62 -11.59
C GLY A 53 -4.55 -17.52 -10.65
N ASN A 54 -3.36 -17.51 -11.22
CA ASN A 54 -2.12 -17.46 -10.45
C ASN A 54 -1.22 -16.29 -10.85
N ASP A 55 -1.68 -15.45 -11.77
CA ASP A 55 -0.86 -14.35 -12.30
C ASP A 55 -0.99 -13.13 -11.41
N ARG A 56 -0.05 -12.97 -10.55
CA ARG A 56 0.06 -11.76 -9.71
C ARG A 56 0.74 -10.64 -10.48
N MET A 57 0.53 -9.41 -10.01
CA MET A 57 1.19 -8.27 -10.58
C MET A 57 2.71 -8.45 -10.50
N PRO A 58 3.44 -8.31 -11.62
CA PRO A 58 4.90 -8.43 -11.59
C PRO A 58 5.50 -7.39 -10.64
N LYS A 59 6.49 -7.83 -9.86
CA LYS A 59 7.10 -6.94 -8.87
C LYS A 59 7.73 -5.70 -9.49
N GLU A 60 8.21 -5.82 -10.70
CA GLU A 60 8.80 -4.71 -11.43
C GLU A 60 7.83 -3.56 -11.61
N VAL A 61 6.53 -3.86 -11.71
CA VAL A 61 5.50 -2.84 -11.89
C VAL A 61 5.33 -2.01 -10.63
N TYR A 62 5.06 -2.64 -9.48
CA TYR A 62 4.88 -1.86 -8.26
C TYR A 62 6.18 -1.27 -7.75
N HIS A 63 7.33 -1.89 -8.01
CA HIS A 63 8.62 -1.28 -7.71
C HIS A 63 8.82 0.01 -8.54
N ALA A 64 8.46 0.00 -9.82
CA ALA A 64 8.54 1.20 -10.65
C ALA A 64 7.64 2.33 -10.13
N TYR A 65 6.43 2.00 -9.69
CA TYR A 65 5.55 2.98 -9.05
C TYR A 65 6.19 3.58 -7.80
N GLU A 66 6.84 2.76 -7.00
CA GLU A 66 7.47 3.26 -5.77
C GLU A 66 8.68 4.16 -6.04
N TYR A 67 9.43 3.91 -7.12
CA TYR A 67 10.46 4.86 -7.55
C TYR A 67 9.85 6.21 -7.93
N ALA A 68 8.75 6.21 -8.67
CA ALA A 68 8.06 7.45 -9.03
C ALA A 68 7.52 8.18 -7.81
N LYS A 69 6.90 7.47 -6.88
CA LYS A 69 6.39 8.06 -5.62
C LYS A 69 7.52 8.65 -4.78
N LYS A 70 8.63 7.94 -4.68
CA LYS A 70 9.80 8.41 -3.94
C LYS A 70 10.33 9.71 -4.52
N ALA A 71 10.49 9.77 -5.84
CA ALA A 71 10.93 10.99 -6.52
C ALA A 71 9.95 12.14 -6.29
N ALA A 72 8.65 11.88 -6.40
CA ALA A 72 7.63 12.88 -6.14
C ALA A 72 7.66 13.38 -4.69
N ALA A 73 7.87 12.50 -3.73
CA ALA A 73 7.98 12.89 -2.32
C ALA A 73 9.16 13.84 -2.11
N VAL A 74 10.32 13.52 -2.67
CA VAL A 74 11.51 14.37 -2.57
C VAL A 74 11.24 15.76 -3.14
N VAL A 75 10.69 15.82 -4.35
CA VAL A 75 10.43 17.09 -5.03
C VAL A 75 9.40 17.92 -4.26
N ASN A 76 8.32 17.30 -3.81
CA ASN A 76 7.27 18.02 -3.10
C ASN A 76 7.70 18.48 -1.71
N THR A 77 8.56 17.72 -1.05
CA THR A 77 9.13 18.15 0.23
C THR A 77 10.06 19.36 0.03
N ARG A 78 10.93 19.31 -0.97
CA ARG A 78 11.82 20.45 -1.28
C ARG A 78 11.05 21.68 -1.69
N ALA A 79 9.92 21.51 -2.36
CA ALA A 79 9.07 22.63 -2.76
C ALA A 79 8.15 23.15 -1.64
N GLY A 80 8.24 22.59 -0.45
CA GLY A 80 7.41 23.02 0.68
C GLY A 80 5.95 22.58 0.59
N ARG A 81 5.63 21.64 -0.27
CA ARG A 81 4.27 21.13 -0.44
C ARG A 81 3.93 20.00 0.52
N LEU A 82 4.96 19.36 1.06
CA LEU A 82 4.82 18.30 2.05
C LEU A 82 5.65 18.66 3.28
N PRO A 83 5.12 18.40 4.49
CA PRO A 83 5.97 18.47 5.69
C PRO A 83 7.15 17.52 5.59
N GLY A 84 8.28 17.92 6.17
CA GLY A 84 9.51 17.11 6.11
C GLY A 84 9.31 15.69 6.61
N TRP A 85 8.62 15.52 7.75
CA TRP A 85 8.38 14.19 8.31
C TRP A 85 7.55 13.29 7.39
N THR A 86 6.61 13.88 6.65
CA THR A 86 5.80 13.14 5.67
C THR A 86 6.67 12.66 4.51
N GLY A 87 7.50 13.54 3.98
CA GLY A 87 8.43 13.19 2.91
C GLY A 87 9.36 12.07 3.31
N ASP A 88 9.97 12.19 4.48
CA ASP A 88 10.90 11.17 5.00
C ASP A 88 10.22 9.83 5.20
N LEU A 89 8.98 9.84 5.69
CA LEU A 89 8.21 8.61 5.87
C LEU A 89 7.91 7.93 4.54
N ILE A 90 7.45 8.71 3.55
CA ILE A 90 7.17 8.18 2.21
C ILE A 90 8.44 7.60 1.58
N GLU A 91 9.55 8.32 1.67
CA GLU A 91 10.81 7.84 1.11
C GLU A 91 11.24 6.52 1.74
N ARG A 92 11.08 6.39 3.05
CA ARG A 92 11.46 5.18 3.76
C ARG A 92 10.57 4.00 3.35
N VAL A 93 9.26 4.21 3.32
CA VAL A 93 8.32 3.15 2.92
C VAL A 93 8.54 2.72 1.47
N CYS A 94 8.73 3.67 0.57
CA CYS A 94 9.06 3.35 -0.82
C CYS A 94 10.36 2.53 -0.92
N GLY A 95 11.35 2.87 -0.10
CA GLY A 95 12.60 2.11 -0.04
C GLY A 95 12.38 0.67 0.42
N GLU A 96 11.50 0.44 1.39
CA GLU A 96 11.17 -0.90 1.86
C GLU A 96 10.47 -1.72 0.76
N VAL A 97 9.57 -1.12 0.01
CA VAL A 97 8.91 -1.79 -1.11
C VAL A 97 9.91 -2.14 -2.20
N ILE A 98 10.75 -1.19 -2.59
CA ILE A 98 11.76 -1.40 -3.64
C ILE A 98 12.75 -2.50 -3.25
N SER A 99 13.07 -2.64 -1.98
CA SER A 99 13.96 -3.68 -1.50
C SER A 99 13.37 -5.09 -1.59
N GLY A 100 12.08 -5.22 -1.87
CA GLY A 100 11.37 -6.49 -1.92
C GLY A 100 10.85 -6.97 -0.57
N ARG A 101 11.09 -6.24 0.48
CA ARG A 101 10.68 -6.63 1.84
C ARG A 101 9.18 -6.73 2.00
N LEU A 102 8.43 -5.97 1.21
CA LEU A 102 6.97 -5.91 1.27
C LEU A 102 6.30 -6.57 0.06
N ASP A 103 6.98 -7.44 -0.66
CA ASP A 103 6.42 -8.04 -1.87
C ASP A 103 5.14 -8.85 -1.58
N GLN A 104 5.01 -9.40 -0.40
CA GLN A 104 3.81 -10.14 -0.01
C GLN A 104 2.60 -9.25 0.24
N GLU A 105 2.80 -7.95 0.34
CA GLU A 105 1.72 -6.98 0.54
C GLU A 105 1.02 -6.57 -0.76
N PHE A 106 1.44 -7.15 -1.89
CA PHE A 106 0.85 -6.93 -3.22
C PHE A 106 0.25 -8.22 -3.76
N PRO A 107 -0.82 -8.73 -3.14
CA PRO A 107 -1.30 -10.07 -3.41
C PRO A 107 -2.33 -10.20 -4.53
N LEU A 108 -2.78 -9.10 -5.13
CA LEU A 108 -3.87 -9.15 -6.10
C LEU A 108 -3.44 -9.82 -7.41
N TYR A 109 -4.38 -10.56 -7.97
CA TYR A 109 -4.19 -11.23 -9.25
C TYR A 109 -4.54 -10.29 -10.41
N VAL A 110 -3.74 -10.34 -11.46
CA VAL A 110 -3.96 -9.48 -12.64
C VAL A 110 -5.18 -9.91 -13.42
N CYS A 111 -5.41 -11.20 -13.51
CA CYS A 111 -6.50 -11.74 -14.32
C CYS A 111 -7.88 -11.56 -13.70
N GLY A 112 -7.97 -10.99 -12.53
CA GLY A 112 -9.27 -10.68 -11.92
C GLY A 112 -9.99 -9.50 -12.54
N ARG A 113 -9.44 -8.88 -13.53
CA ARG A 113 -10.05 -7.70 -14.14
C ARG A 113 -11.08 -8.11 -15.18
N PRO A 114 -12.18 -7.41 -15.21
CA PRO A 114 -13.28 -7.79 -16.13
C PRO A 114 -12.91 -7.72 -17.61
N ASP A 115 -12.03 -6.81 -17.95
CA ASP A 115 -11.67 -6.62 -19.34
C ASP A 115 -10.69 -7.63 -19.85
N GLN A 116 -10.23 -8.54 -18.98
CA GLN A 116 -9.26 -9.46 -19.43
C GLN A 116 -9.89 -10.66 -20.04
N GLY A 117 -11.14 -10.73 -19.98
CA GLY A 117 -11.74 -11.85 -20.49
C GLY A 117 -11.94 -11.95 -21.91
N ARG A 118 -11.55 -11.12 -22.62
CA ARG A 118 -11.80 -11.14 -23.84
C ARG A 118 -11.07 -11.90 -24.59
N SER A 119 -11.02 -12.55 -24.89
CA SER A 119 -10.47 -13.24 -25.60
C SER A 119 -10.28 -13.57 -26.46
N ARG A 120 -10.26 -14.10 -26.95
CA ARG A 120 -9.87 -14.65 -27.84
C ARG A 120 -10.74 -15.34 -28.63
N THR A 121 -10.80 -15.23 -29.49
CA THR A 121 -11.49 -15.99 -30.40
C THR A 121 -10.56 -16.58 -31.29
#